data_1800b28d67540100b458c5b06a2c6d4b
#
_entry.id   1800b28d67540100b458c5b06a2c6d4b
#
_cell.length_a   1.000
_cell.length_b   1.000
_cell.length_c   1.000
_cell.angle_alpha   90.00
_cell.angle_beta   90.00
_cell.angle_gamma   90.00
#
_symmetry.space_group_name_H-M   'P 1'
#
loop_
_entity.id
_entity.type
_entity.pdbx_description
1 polymer ?
#
loop_
_entity_poly.entity_id
_entity_poly.type
_entity_poly.pdbx_seq_one_letter_code
_entity_poly.pdbx_strand_id
1 'polypeptide(L)'
;MYKPGSVGYNQKKQERGRKMENFVGTLIRRERLRQNLSQEGLCRGICVVSYLSKIEQGKAEAGEDILLPLLHRLGIQYETDRDFLKEAGETVERLYEELFSGEMSCPEMLQRQRERFMRSPFMLDAMLLLDAWETRLSPELAEFVSCMDRRQYPLYLLLRLQCNGEDTAGELLRLAPTDFYCCAVGRCRYYQGRYLEAIELLSRAYDLAAREGNIWLMCDARLFLGNCYSDTRQTELMTESYRVAKKIALVLGDEQRVSTIDYNLGSTYLEMGETERAYALLQTVSRRDALYYHKLAIALEKLGRREEALGAVARGRAALPEDDYRPETTEKMLNVVEYRLLHPDYLHEEEYAQTLGDCFGWLRKHMSEGYARFHLPYMLELLESERRYKEAYKLLKEFS
;
A
#
# COMPACT_ATOMS: atom_id res chain seq x y z
N MET A 1 -10.57 8.78 -36.17
CA MET A 1 -11.79 8.03 -35.72
C MET A 1 -11.49 6.54 -35.86
N TYR A 2 -11.03 5.89 -34.81
CA TYR A 2 -10.87 4.43 -34.75
C TYR A 2 -11.71 3.94 -33.57
N LYS A 3 -12.76 3.20 -33.85
CA LYS A 3 -13.55 2.51 -32.84
C LYS A 3 -12.81 1.22 -32.47
N PRO A 4 -12.47 0.93 -31.21
CA PRO A 4 -11.98 -0.38 -30.81
C PRO A 4 -13.15 -1.36 -30.87
N GLY A 5 -12.93 -2.48 -31.57
CA GLY A 5 -13.93 -3.44 -31.94
C GLY A 5 -14.49 -4.23 -30.75
N SER A 6 -15.78 -4.50 -30.85
CA SER A 6 -16.65 -5.27 -29.98
C SER A 6 -16.30 -6.77 -29.80
N VAL A 7 -15.16 -7.24 -30.32
CA VAL A 7 -14.75 -8.66 -30.27
C VAL A 7 -14.17 -9.05 -28.89
N GLY A 8 -13.55 -8.12 -28.16
CA GLY A 8 -12.96 -8.41 -26.84
C GLY A 8 -13.98 -8.59 -25.70
N TYR A 9 -15.14 -7.93 -25.82
CA TYR A 9 -16.14 -7.93 -24.74
C TYR A 9 -16.90 -9.27 -24.62
N ASN A 10 -17.21 -9.90 -25.74
CA ASN A 10 -17.94 -11.19 -25.74
C ASN A 10 -17.07 -12.38 -25.34
N GLN A 11 -15.76 -12.38 -25.68
CA GLN A 11 -14.83 -13.42 -25.21
C GLN A 11 -14.57 -13.32 -23.70
N LYS A 12 -14.39 -12.10 -23.17
CA LYS A 12 -14.22 -11.86 -21.72
C LYS A 12 -15.48 -12.28 -20.92
N LYS A 13 -16.68 -12.09 -21.48
CA LYS A 13 -17.95 -12.45 -20.82
C LYS A 13 -18.15 -13.97 -20.76
N GLN A 14 -17.71 -14.70 -21.80
CA GLN A 14 -17.79 -16.16 -21.86
C GLN A 14 -16.78 -16.85 -20.94
N GLU A 15 -15.56 -16.30 -20.82
CA GLU A 15 -14.53 -16.78 -19.88
C GLU A 15 -14.89 -16.48 -18.42
N ARG A 16 -15.58 -15.37 -18.12
CA ARG A 16 -16.10 -15.04 -16.78
C ARG A 16 -17.19 -16.00 -16.33
N GLY A 17 -18.18 -16.29 -17.18
CA GLY A 17 -19.25 -17.21 -16.85
C GLY A 17 -18.71 -18.58 -16.44
N ARG A 18 -17.75 -19.11 -17.20
CA ARG A 18 -17.16 -20.43 -16.96
C ARG A 18 -16.41 -20.55 -15.62
N LYS A 19 -15.72 -19.50 -15.19
CA LYS A 19 -14.99 -19.52 -13.92
C LYS A 19 -15.84 -19.20 -12.70
N MET A 20 -16.86 -18.38 -12.86
CA MET A 20 -17.84 -18.13 -11.79
C MET A 20 -18.58 -19.43 -11.42
N GLU A 21 -18.84 -20.30 -12.38
CA GLU A 21 -19.43 -21.61 -12.12
C GLU A 21 -18.46 -22.54 -11.39
N ASN A 22 -17.18 -22.50 -11.71
CA ASN A 22 -16.15 -23.21 -10.96
C ASN A 22 -16.03 -22.69 -9.52
N PHE A 23 -16.21 -21.38 -9.29
CA PHE A 23 -16.27 -20.79 -7.96
C PHE A 23 -17.45 -21.35 -7.16
N VAL A 24 -18.67 -21.38 -7.73
CA VAL A 24 -19.85 -21.89 -7.03
C VAL A 24 -19.70 -23.38 -6.71
N GLY A 25 -19.12 -24.16 -7.61
CA GLY A 25 -18.80 -25.58 -7.36
C GLY A 25 -17.84 -25.77 -6.19
N THR A 26 -16.81 -24.95 -6.09
CA THR A 26 -15.86 -24.95 -4.95
C THR A 26 -16.55 -24.52 -3.66
N LEU A 27 -17.41 -23.50 -3.69
CA LEU A 27 -18.22 -23.05 -2.56
C LEU A 27 -19.12 -24.19 -2.04
N ILE A 28 -19.83 -24.87 -2.94
CA ILE A 28 -20.69 -26.03 -2.61
C ILE A 28 -19.86 -27.12 -1.93
N ARG A 29 -18.72 -27.50 -2.53
CA ARG A 29 -17.83 -28.55 -1.99
C ARG A 29 -17.32 -28.19 -0.60
N ARG A 30 -16.84 -26.96 -0.41
CA ARG A 30 -16.32 -26.47 0.85
C ARG A 30 -17.37 -26.53 1.93
N GLU A 31 -18.55 -25.99 1.67
CA GLU A 31 -19.63 -25.94 2.64
C GLU A 31 -20.19 -27.32 2.98
N ARG A 32 -20.31 -28.19 1.98
CA ARG A 32 -20.67 -29.58 2.18
C ARG A 32 -19.70 -30.31 3.12
N LEU A 33 -18.39 -30.14 2.89
CA LEU A 33 -17.37 -30.76 3.73
C LEU A 33 -17.38 -30.19 5.14
N ARG A 34 -17.57 -28.88 5.29
CA ARG A 34 -17.69 -28.21 6.60
C ARG A 34 -18.87 -28.77 7.42
N GLN A 35 -19.97 -29.09 6.74
CA GLN A 35 -21.15 -29.69 7.37
C GLN A 35 -21.08 -31.23 7.44
N ASN A 36 -19.95 -31.86 7.08
CA ASN A 36 -19.79 -33.31 7.05
C ASN A 36 -20.85 -34.06 6.20
N LEU A 37 -21.37 -33.44 5.14
CA LEU A 37 -22.33 -34.06 4.24
C LEU A 37 -21.61 -34.87 3.14
N SER A 38 -22.14 -36.07 2.84
CA SER A 38 -21.73 -36.83 1.67
C SER A 38 -22.29 -36.17 0.38
N GLN A 39 -21.66 -36.45 -0.78
CA GLN A 39 -22.23 -36.00 -2.06
C GLN A 39 -23.64 -36.55 -2.27
N GLU A 40 -23.88 -37.80 -1.90
CA GLU A 40 -25.21 -38.42 -1.97
C GLU A 40 -26.22 -37.71 -1.07
N GLY A 41 -25.81 -37.38 0.18
CA GLY A 41 -26.67 -36.65 1.11
C GLY A 41 -27.05 -35.28 0.60
N LEU A 42 -26.11 -34.57 -0.03
CA LEU A 42 -26.36 -33.24 -0.56
C LEU A 42 -27.25 -33.29 -1.83
N CYS A 43 -27.01 -34.20 -2.76
CA CYS A 43 -27.67 -34.19 -4.07
C CYS A 43 -29.03 -34.96 -4.08
N ARG A 44 -29.42 -35.63 -2.99
CA ARG A 44 -30.64 -36.45 -2.92
C ARG A 44 -31.89 -35.66 -3.35
N GLY A 45 -32.54 -36.13 -4.40
CA GLY A 45 -33.77 -35.50 -4.96
C GLY A 45 -33.51 -34.22 -5.77
N ILE A 46 -32.23 -33.84 -6.00
CA ILE A 46 -31.85 -32.68 -6.81
C ILE A 46 -31.16 -33.13 -8.10
N CYS A 47 -30.07 -33.93 -7.97
CA CYS A 47 -29.33 -34.42 -9.12
C CYS A 47 -28.63 -35.77 -8.78
N VAL A 48 -27.95 -36.37 -9.76
CA VAL A 48 -27.17 -37.58 -9.54
C VAL A 48 -25.78 -37.25 -8.97
N VAL A 49 -25.21 -38.15 -8.15
CA VAL A 49 -23.91 -37.94 -7.48
C VAL A 49 -22.79 -37.59 -8.46
N SER A 50 -22.76 -38.30 -9.62
CA SER A 50 -21.75 -38.06 -10.65
C SER A 50 -21.80 -36.64 -11.24
N TYR A 51 -23.00 -36.04 -11.29
CA TYR A 51 -23.18 -34.67 -11.77
C TYR A 51 -22.74 -33.65 -10.71
N LEU A 52 -23.12 -33.85 -9.45
CA LEU A 52 -22.60 -33.02 -8.33
C LEU A 52 -21.08 -33.06 -8.25
N SER A 53 -20.48 -34.25 -8.41
CA SER A 53 -19.02 -34.39 -8.44
C SER A 53 -18.36 -33.58 -9.56
N LYS A 54 -18.98 -33.50 -10.73
CA LYS A 54 -18.49 -32.67 -11.85
C LYS A 54 -18.65 -31.19 -11.55
N ILE A 55 -19.76 -30.77 -10.91
CA ILE A 55 -20.01 -29.39 -10.49
C ILE A 55 -18.91 -28.98 -9.49
N GLU A 56 -18.69 -29.79 -8.45
CA GLU A 56 -17.69 -29.52 -7.40
C GLU A 56 -16.24 -29.46 -7.95
N GLN A 57 -15.98 -30.12 -9.09
CA GLN A 57 -14.69 -30.10 -9.77
C GLN A 57 -14.60 -29.03 -10.86
N GLY A 58 -15.66 -28.25 -11.08
CA GLY A 58 -15.73 -27.25 -12.15
C GLY A 58 -15.73 -27.85 -13.56
N LYS A 59 -16.12 -29.13 -13.69
CA LYS A 59 -16.17 -29.85 -14.97
C LYS A 59 -17.55 -29.87 -15.62
N ALA A 60 -18.58 -29.40 -14.90
CA ALA A 60 -19.94 -29.25 -15.41
C ALA A 60 -20.53 -27.93 -14.94
N GLU A 61 -21.27 -27.32 -15.81
CA GLU A 61 -22.12 -26.16 -15.57
C GLU A 61 -23.51 -26.66 -15.13
N ALA A 62 -24.00 -26.14 -14.03
CA ALA A 62 -25.34 -26.44 -13.57
C ALA A 62 -26.25 -25.21 -13.68
N GLY A 63 -27.45 -25.39 -14.15
CA GLY A 63 -28.46 -24.35 -14.20
C GLY A 63 -28.92 -23.94 -12.78
N GLU A 64 -29.61 -22.82 -12.69
CA GLU A 64 -30.17 -22.31 -11.42
C GLU A 64 -31.13 -23.34 -10.77
N ASP A 65 -31.82 -24.13 -11.55
CA ASP A 65 -32.72 -25.20 -11.10
C ASP A 65 -32.03 -26.31 -10.30
N ILE A 66 -30.73 -26.50 -10.50
CA ILE A 66 -29.88 -27.44 -9.73
C ILE A 66 -29.05 -26.70 -8.67
N LEU A 67 -28.48 -25.57 -9.03
CA LEU A 67 -27.56 -24.81 -8.12
C LEU A 67 -28.28 -24.27 -6.89
N LEU A 68 -29.43 -23.61 -7.07
CA LEU A 68 -30.16 -22.99 -5.97
C LEU A 68 -30.65 -24.01 -4.92
N PRO A 69 -31.24 -25.16 -5.30
CA PRO A 69 -31.56 -26.19 -4.33
C PRO A 69 -30.37 -26.76 -3.56
N LEU A 70 -29.19 -26.93 -4.21
CA LEU A 70 -27.99 -27.42 -3.57
C LEU A 70 -27.49 -26.39 -2.53
N LEU A 71 -27.42 -25.09 -2.91
CA LEU A 71 -27.01 -24.00 -2.01
C LEU A 71 -28.00 -23.84 -0.87
N HIS A 72 -29.30 -23.90 -1.14
CA HIS A 72 -30.34 -23.82 -0.10
C HIS A 72 -30.21 -24.96 0.92
N ARG A 73 -29.92 -26.18 0.47
CA ARG A 73 -29.70 -27.35 1.36
C ARG A 73 -28.47 -27.19 2.26
N LEU A 74 -27.48 -26.43 1.79
CA LEU A 74 -26.30 -26.05 2.56
C LEU A 74 -26.54 -24.82 3.46
N GLY A 75 -27.75 -24.24 3.43
CA GLY A 75 -28.09 -23.03 4.18
C GLY A 75 -27.49 -21.75 3.59
N ILE A 76 -27.00 -21.82 2.33
CA ILE A 76 -26.46 -20.67 1.63
C ILE A 76 -27.59 -19.96 0.89
N GLN A 77 -27.84 -18.72 1.29
CA GLN A 77 -28.69 -17.82 0.51
C GLN A 77 -27.85 -17.25 -0.63
N TYR A 78 -28.23 -17.52 -1.86
CA TYR A 78 -27.52 -17.02 -3.04
C TYR A 78 -28.31 -15.88 -3.68
N GLU A 79 -27.61 -14.83 -4.10
CA GLU A 79 -28.23 -13.65 -4.66
C GLU A 79 -28.73 -13.92 -6.09
N THR A 80 -29.99 -13.64 -6.35
CA THR A 80 -30.66 -13.88 -7.64
C THR A 80 -31.33 -12.63 -8.22
N ASP A 81 -31.33 -11.52 -7.50
CA ASP A 81 -31.86 -10.24 -7.96
C ASP A 81 -31.02 -9.74 -9.16
N ARG A 82 -31.66 -9.75 -10.33
CA ARG A 82 -31.00 -9.42 -11.60
C ARG A 82 -30.53 -7.98 -11.69
N ASP A 83 -31.27 -7.06 -11.07
CA ASP A 83 -30.93 -5.63 -11.08
C ASP A 83 -29.70 -5.40 -10.21
N PHE A 84 -29.67 -6.01 -9.02
CA PHE A 84 -28.48 -5.97 -8.18
C PHE A 84 -27.28 -6.64 -8.85
N LEU A 85 -27.44 -7.82 -9.44
CA LEU A 85 -26.32 -8.53 -10.09
C LEU A 85 -25.74 -7.75 -11.26
N LYS A 86 -26.56 -7.01 -11.99
CA LYS A 86 -26.10 -6.11 -13.05
C LYS A 86 -25.29 -4.95 -12.49
N GLU A 87 -25.83 -4.24 -11.49
CA GLU A 87 -25.18 -3.12 -10.84
C GLU A 87 -23.87 -3.54 -10.13
N ALA A 88 -23.89 -4.70 -9.48
CA ALA A 88 -22.71 -5.29 -8.84
C ALA A 88 -21.60 -5.59 -9.85
N GLY A 89 -21.94 -6.15 -11.01
CA GLY A 89 -21.00 -6.41 -12.08
C GLY A 89 -20.37 -5.13 -12.64
N GLU A 90 -21.17 -4.10 -12.88
CA GLU A 90 -20.70 -2.79 -13.34
C GLU A 90 -19.78 -2.13 -12.28
N THR A 91 -20.15 -2.24 -11.01
CA THR A 91 -19.34 -1.72 -9.89
C THR A 91 -17.99 -2.44 -9.78
N VAL A 92 -17.97 -3.76 -9.86
CA VAL A 92 -16.73 -4.55 -9.82
C VAL A 92 -15.79 -4.17 -10.96
N GLU A 93 -16.32 -4.05 -12.20
CA GLU A 93 -15.51 -3.63 -13.36
C GLU A 93 -14.87 -2.26 -13.13
N ARG A 94 -15.68 -1.28 -12.74
CA ARG A 94 -15.21 0.08 -12.47
C ARG A 94 -14.14 0.11 -11.38
N LEU A 95 -14.34 -0.60 -10.27
CA LEU A 95 -13.36 -0.63 -9.18
C LEU A 95 -12.04 -1.28 -9.58
N TYR A 96 -12.05 -2.30 -10.44
CA TYR A 96 -10.81 -2.84 -10.99
C TYR A 96 -10.12 -1.86 -11.95
N GLU A 97 -10.87 -1.14 -12.77
CA GLU A 97 -10.31 -0.10 -13.64
C GLU A 97 -9.65 1.01 -12.82
N GLU A 98 -10.33 1.50 -11.78
CA GLU A 98 -9.80 2.49 -10.84
C GLU A 98 -8.56 1.95 -10.10
N LEU A 99 -8.60 0.73 -9.56
CA LEU A 99 -7.46 0.11 -8.88
C LEU A 99 -6.22 0.04 -9.80
N PHE A 100 -6.41 -0.43 -11.03
CA PHE A 100 -5.29 -0.60 -11.97
C PHE A 100 -4.82 0.73 -12.57
N SER A 101 -5.64 1.76 -12.57
CA SER A 101 -5.19 3.12 -12.91
C SER A 101 -4.40 3.80 -11.78
N GLY A 102 -4.45 3.26 -10.56
CA GLY A 102 -3.83 3.85 -9.38
C GLY A 102 -4.69 4.91 -8.68
N GLU A 103 -5.97 5.00 -9.04
CA GLU A 103 -6.93 5.99 -8.52
C GLU A 103 -8.17 5.30 -7.92
N MET A 104 -7.97 4.31 -7.09
CA MET A 104 -9.08 3.58 -6.49
C MET A 104 -9.89 4.49 -5.54
N SER A 105 -11.15 4.71 -5.88
CA SER A 105 -12.10 5.41 -5.00
C SER A 105 -12.60 4.50 -3.86
N CYS A 106 -13.24 5.13 -2.85
CA CYS A 106 -13.86 4.37 -1.76
C CYS A 106 -14.91 3.39 -2.32
N PRO A 107 -14.82 2.09 -2.05
CA PRO A 107 -15.75 1.09 -2.57
C PRO A 107 -17.07 1.07 -1.76
N GLU A 108 -17.75 2.22 -1.68
CA GLU A 108 -18.94 2.42 -0.84
C GLU A 108 -20.04 1.37 -1.08
N MET A 109 -20.30 1.01 -2.34
CA MET A 109 -21.32 0.01 -2.66
C MET A 109 -20.94 -1.37 -2.14
N LEU A 110 -19.64 -1.76 -2.25
CA LEU A 110 -19.17 -3.03 -1.68
C LEU A 110 -19.30 -3.04 -0.15
N GLN A 111 -19.02 -1.92 0.50
CA GLN A 111 -19.14 -1.79 1.96
C GLN A 111 -20.61 -1.83 2.41
N ARG A 112 -21.47 -1.03 1.78
CA ARG A 112 -22.90 -0.92 2.16
C ARG A 112 -23.68 -2.21 1.88
N GLN A 113 -23.39 -2.91 0.79
CA GLN A 113 -24.10 -4.11 0.37
C GLN A 113 -23.24 -5.38 0.52
N ARG A 114 -22.30 -5.37 1.45
CA ARG A 114 -21.32 -6.45 1.67
C ARG A 114 -21.98 -7.83 1.75
N GLU A 115 -23.07 -7.96 2.53
CA GLU A 115 -23.76 -9.24 2.66
C GLU A 115 -24.30 -9.79 1.35
N ARG A 116 -24.82 -8.92 0.47
CA ARG A 116 -25.31 -9.32 -0.84
C ARG A 116 -24.18 -9.76 -1.77
N PHE A 117 -23.05 -9.01 -1.76
CA PHE A 117 -21.85 -9.40 -2.50
C PHE A 117 -21.30 -10.75 -2.03
N MET A 118 -21.24 -10.99 -0.71
CA MET A 118 -20.75 -12.29 -0.17
C MET A 118 -21.64 -13.48 -0.52
N ARG A 119 -22.87 -13.24 -0.98
CA ARG A 119 -23.82 -14.25 -1.45
C ARG A 119 -23.99 -14.26 -2.97
N SER A 120 -23.14 -13.56 -3.70
CA SER A 120 -23.25 -13.36 -5.16
C SER A 120 -22.09 -14.01 -5.92
N PRO A 121 -22.19 -14.10 -7.26
CA PRO A 121 -21.07 -14.50 -8.11
C PRO A 121 -19.83 -13.63 -7.98
N PHE A 122 -19.96 -12.43 -7.43
CA PHE A 122 -18.89 -11.43 -7.27
C PHE A 122 -18.19 -11.50 -5.92
N MET A 123 -18.40 -12.55 -5.11
CA MET A 123 -17.85 -12.67 -3.76
C MET A 123 -16.31 -12.51 -3.75
N LEU A 124 -15.61 -13.22 -4.64
CA LEU A 124 -14.14 -13.16 -4.69
C LEU A 124 -13.64 -11.79 -5.13
N ASP A 125 -14.28 -11.18 -6.12
CA ASP A 125 -13.95 -9.83 -6.57
C ASP A 125 -14.16 -8.82 -5.45
N ALA A 126 -15.29 -8.90 -4.75
CA ALA A 126 -15.61 -8.01 -3.64
C ALA A 126 -14.61 -8.16 -2.48
N MET A 127 -14.24 -9.40 -2.11
CA MET A 127 -13.23 -9.65 -1.08
C MET A 127 -11.88 -9.07 -1.48
N LEU A 128 -11.39 -9.34 -2.67
CA LEU A 128 -10.09 -8.86 -3.16
C LEU A 128 -10.04 -7.33 -3.25
N LEU A 129 -11.10 -6.70 -3.75
CA LEU A 129 -11.18 -5.24 -3.88
C LEU A 129 -11.26 -4.54 -2.51
N LEU A 130 -12.05 -5.10 -1.57
CA LEU A 130 -12.09 -4.59 -0.19
C LEU A 130 -10.75 -4.78 0.52
N ASP A 131 -10.13 -5.95 0.37
CA ASP A 131 -8.83 -6.22 0.97
C ASP A 131 -7.72 -5.31 0.38
N ALA A 132 -7.78 -5.03 -0.92
CA ALA A 132 -6.86 -4.08 -1.57
C ALA A 132 -7.07 -2.65 -1.05
N TRP A 133 -8.31 -2.22 -0.84
CA TRP A 133 -8.65 -0.92 -0.27
C TRP A 133 -8.19 -0.79 1.19
N GLU A 134 -8.46 -1.82 2.01
CA GLU A 134 -8.14 -1.83 3.44
C GLU A 134 -6.69 -2.25 3.73
N THR A 135 -5.91 -2.58 2.71
CA THR A 135 -4.52 -3.09 2.82
C THR A 135 -4.43 -4.25 3.81
N ARG A 136 -5.27 -5.25 3.62
CA ARG A 136 -5.33 -6.48 4.42
C ARG A 136 -5.42 -7.72 3.53
N LEU A 137 -5.38 -8.90 4.12
CA LEU A 137 -5.62 -10.17 3.43
C LEU A 137 -6.57 -11.05 4.24
N SER A 138 -7.76 -11.27 3.71
CA SER A 138 -8.75 -12.18 4.30
C SER A 138 -8.28 -13.64 4.18
N PRO A 139 -8.16 -14.40 5.29
CA PRO A 139 -7.65 -15.77 5.27
C PRO A 139 -8.49 -16.70 4.38
N GLU A 140 -9.78 -16.45 4.25
CA GLU A 140 -10.73 -17.23 3.47
C GLU A 140 -10.39 -17.26 1.98
N LEU A 141 -9.72 -16.23 1.45
CA LEU A 141 -9.30 -16.18 0.05
C LEU A 141 -8.38 -17.36 -0.33
N ALA A 142 -7.58 -17.86 0.62
CA ALA A 142 -6.69 -19.00 0.40
C ALA A 142 -7.43 -20.27 -0.03
N GLU A 143 -8.68 -20.46 0.40
CA GLU A 143 -9.50 -21.61 0.07
C GLU A 143 -10.00 -21.58 -1.39
N PHE A 144 -9.99 -20.42 -2.02
CA PHE A 144 -10.53 -20.19 -3.37
C PHE A 144 -9.45 -19.96 -4.44
N VAL A 145 -8.17 -20.12 -4.10
CA VAL A 145 -7.06 -19.87 -5.03
C VAL A 145 -7.22 -20.63 -6.36
N SER A 146 -7.69 -21.88 -6.31
CA SER A 146 -7.91 -22.69 -7.53
C SER A 146 -9.02 -22.17 -8.44
N CYS A 147 -9.88 -21.29 -7.94
CA CYS A 147 -11.00 -20.70 -8.69
C CYS A 147 -10.70 -19.29 -9.19
N MET A 148 -9.60 -18.68 -8.74
CA MET A 148 -9.23 -17.32 -9.10
C MET A 148 -8.86 -17.23 -10.59
N ASP A 149 -9.38 -16.20 -11.25
CA ASP A 149 -9.09 -15.94 -12.64
C ASP A 149 -7.77 -15.18 -12.85
N ARG A 150 -7.47 -14.81 -14.12
CA ARG A 150 -6.25 -14.10 -14.50
C ARG A 150 -6.16 -12.68 -13.93
N ARG A 151 -7.25 -12.11 -13.44
CA ARG A 151 -7.31 -10.80 -12.80
C ARG A 151 -7.23 -10.92 -11.27
N GLN A 152 -7.93 -11.91 -10.72
CA GLN A 152 -8.04 -12.16 -9.29
C GLN A 152 -6.74 -12.71 -8.69
N TYR A 153 -6.14 -13.70 -9.33
CA TYR A 153 -4.95 -14.37 -8.78
C TYR A 153 -3.72 -13.45 -8.66
N PRO A 154 -3.37 -12.62 -9.66
CA PRO A 154 -2.29 -11.64 -9.49
C PRO A 154 -2.57 -10.64 -8.35
N LEU A 155 -3.81 -10.18 -8.19
CA LEU A 155 -4.16 -9.28 -7.07
C LEU A 155 -4.01 -9.98 -5.72
N TYR A 156 -4.42 -11.24 -5.61
CA TYR A 156 -4.20 -12.05 -4.41
C TYR A 156 -2.70 -12.21 -4.09
N LEU A 157 -1.84 -12.44 -5.09
CA LEU A 157 -0.40 -12.51 -4.91
C LEU A 157 0.18 -11.18 -4.41
N LEU A 158 -0.32 -10.05 -4.92
CA LEU A 158 0.07 -8.72 -4.44
C LEU A 158 -0.29 -8.53 -2.96
N LEU A 159 -1.50 -8.91 -2.57
CA LEU A 159 -1.94 -8.81 -1.17
C LEU A 159 -1.10 -9.70 -0.24
N ARG A 160 -0.72 -10.91 -0.67
CA ARG A 160 0.22 -11.76 0.08
C ARG A 160 1.58 -11.10 0.28
N LEU A 161 2.09 -10.46 -0.76
CA LEU A 161 3.36 -9.73 -0.68
C LEU A 161 3.26 -8.55 0.29
N GLN A 162 2.17 -7.79 0.22
CA GLN A 162 1.99 -6.55 1.01
C GLN A 162 1.66 -6.83 2.48
N CYS A 163 0.77 -7.78 2.74
CA CYS A 163 0.20 -7.98 4.08
C CYS A 163 0.94 -9.06 4.88
N ASN A 164 1.41 -10.13 4.23
CA ASN A 164 2.04 -11.25 4.92
C ASN A 164 3.58 -11.26 4.78
N GLY A 165 4.15 -10.36 3.97
CA GLY A 165 5.58 -10.33 3.69
C GLY A 165 6.09 -11.54 2.88
N GLU A 166 5.19 -12.33 2.29
CA GLU A 166 5.56 -13.47 1.46
C GLU A 166 6.12 -13.00 0.11
N ASP A 167 7.30 -13.47 -0.29
CA ASP A 167 7.91 -13.04 -1.55
C ASP A 167 7.26 -13.70 -2.77
N THR A 168 6.11 -13.21 -3.14
CA THR A 168 5.34 -13.62 -4.34
C THR A 168 5.65 -12.79 -5.58
N ALA A 169 6.57 -11.82 -5.49
CA ALA A 169 6.85 -10.83 -6.54
C ALA A 169 7.28 -11.48 -7.87
N GLY A 170 8.14 -12.50 -7.83
CA GLY A 170 8.62 -13.19 -9.04
C GLY A 170 7.50 -13.91 -9.79
N GLU A 171 6.57 -14.55 -9.09
CA GLU A 171 5.40 -15.17 -9.70
C GLU A 171 4.43 -14.14 -10.25
N LEU A 172 4.12 -13.11 -9.44
CA LEU A 172 3.22 -12.02 -9.82
C LEU A 172 3.66 -11.34 -11.10
N LEU A 173 4.93 -10.89 -11.19
CA LEU A 173 5.44 -10.16 -12.36
C LEU A 173 5.63 -11.03 -13.60
N ARG A 174 5.72 -12.36 -13.45
CA ARG A 174 5.68 -13.29 -14.57
C ARG A 174 4.28 -13.44 -15.15
N LEU A 175 3.24 -13.42 -14.30
CA LEU A 175 1.84 -13.57 -14.70
C LEU A 175 1.23 -12.28 -15.23
N ALA A 176 1.55 -11.15 -14.60
CA ALA A 176 0.97 -9.85 -14.88
C ALA A 176 2.03 -8.73 -14.81
N PRO A 177 2.91 -8.60 -15.83
CA PRO A 177 3.98 -7.59 -15.85
C PRO A 177 3.46 -6.20 -16.28
N THR A 178 2.37 -5.72 -15.70
CA THR A 178 1.75 -4.42 -16.02
C THR A 178 2.45 -3.27 -15.28
N ASP A 179 2.13 -2.04 -15.68
CA ASP A 179 2.55 -0.81 -15.00
C ASP A 179 2.14 -0.81 -13.52
N PHE A 180 0.87 -1.17 -13.24
CA PHE A 180 0.33 -1.27 -11.89
C PHE A 180 1.12 -2.24 -11.01
N TYR A 181 1.31 -3.49 -11.45
CA TYR A 181 2.01 -4.48 -10.63
C TYR A 181 3.51 -4.20 -10.51
N CYS A 182 4.15 -3.67 -11.54
CA CYS A 182 5.54 -3.20 -11.45
C CYS A 182 5.67 -2.06 -10.43
N CYS A 183 4.76 -1.10 -10.42
CA CYS A 183 4.73 0.00 -9.46
C CYS A 183 4.49 -0.52 -8.03
N ALA A 184 3.47 -1.36 -7.84
CA ALA A 184 3.10 -1.89 -6.53
C ALA A 184 4.22 -2.75 -5.91
N VAL A 185 4.85 -3.64 -6.69
CA VAL A 185 6.00 -4.43 -6.23
C VAL A 185 7.22 -3.55 -5.97
N GLY A 186 7.48 -2.56 -6.83
CA GLY A 186 8.56 -1.59 -6.63
C GLY A 186 8.41 -0.82 -5.32
N ARG A 187 7.20 -0.41 -4.96
CA ARG A 187 6.89 0.21 -3.66
C ARG A 187 7.15 -0.77 -2.49
N CYS A 188 6.76 -2.04 -2.63
CA CYS A 188 7.07 -3.06 -1.61
C CYS A 188 8.59 -3.22 -1.42
N ARG A 189 9.37 -3.26 -2.51
CA ARG A 189 10.84 -3.34 -2.46
C ARG A 189 11.45 -2.11 -1.80
N TYR A 190 10.91 -0.91 -2.08
CA TYR A 190 11.33 0.32 -1.39
C TYR A 190 11.16 0.19 0.13
N TYR A 191 9.98 -0.19 0.61
CA TYR A 191 9.73 -0.35 2.06
C TYR A 191 10.55 -1.48 2.70
N GLN A 192 11.02 -2.45 1.92
CA GLN A 192 11.94 -3.50 2.35
C GLN A 192 13.42 -3.06 2.35
N GLY A 193 13.74 -1.83 1.94
CA GLY A 193 15.12 -1.34 1.80
C GLY A 193 15.85 -1.89 0.56
N ARG A 194 15.16 -2.60 -0.33
CA ARG A 194 15.71 -3.19 -1.57
C ARG A 194 15.69 -2.15 -2.70
N TYR A 195 16.43 -1.06 -2.49
CA TYR A 195 16.33 0.14 -3.33
C TYR A 195 16.69 -0.08 -4.80
N LEU A 196 17.69 -0.91 -5.11
CA LEU A 196 18.08 -1.18 -6.50
C LEU A 196 16.97 -1.89 -7.29
N GLU A 197 16.34 -2.88 -6.68
CA GLU A 197 15.20 -3.58 -7.27
C GLU A 197 13.97 -2.67 -7.39
N ALA A 198 13.75 -1.81 -6.38
CA ALA A 198 12.70 -0.81 -6.42
C ALA A 198 12.89 0.16 -7.60
N ILE A 199 14.13 0.68 -7.80
CA ILE A 199 14.45 1.58 -8.90
C ILE A 199 14.19 0.91 -10.26
N GLU A 200 14.62 -0.33 -10.44
CA GLU A 200 14.39 -1.08 -11.69
C GLU A 200 12.89 -1.23 -11.99
N LEU A 201 12.13 -1.69 -10.99
CA LEU A 201 10.68 -1.93 -11.14
C LEU A 201 9.89 -0.64 -11.33
N LEU A 202 10.22 0.42 -10.59
CA LEU A 202 9.55 1.72 -10.70
C LEU A 202 9.88 2.41 -12.03
N SER A 203 11.11 2.28 -12.53
CA SER A 203 11.49 2.79 -13.86
C SER A 203 10.70 2.07 -14.94
N ARG A 204 10.61 0.74 -14.86
CA ARG A 204 9.79 -0.06 -15.77
C ARG A 204 8.30 0.30 -15.68
N ALA A 205 7.78 0.51 -14.47
CA ALA A 205 6.39 0.94 -14.25
C ALA A 205 6.11 2.28 -14.93
N TYR A 206 7.02 3.24 -14.78
CA TYR A 206 6.92 4.55 -15.44
C TYR A 206 6.88 4.43 -16.95
N ASP A 207 7.76 3.62 -17.56
CA ASP A 207 7.82 3.44 -19.00
C ASP A 207 6.56 2.76 -19.56
N LEU A 208 6.02 1.77 -18.82
CA LEU A 208 4.78 1.10 -19.20
C LEU A 208 3.58 2.07 -19.08
N ALA A 209 3.47 2.77 -17.95
CA ALA A 209 2.41 3.74 -17.70
C ALA A 209 2.44 4.88 -18.75
N ALA A 210 3.63 5.34 -19.15
CA ALA A 210 3.77 6.35 -20.19
C ALA A 210 3.28 5.88 -21.57
N ARG A 211 3.48 4.59 -21.91
CA ARG A 211 2.98 4.01 -23.17
C ARG A 211 1.45 3.86 -23.18
N GLU A 212 0.86 3.58 -22.01
CA GLU A 212 -0.57 3.39 -21.87
C GLU A 212 -1.32 4.69 -21.54
N GLY A 213 -0.59 5.79 -21.27
CA GLY A 213 -1.17 7.08 -20.89
C GLY A 213 -1.67 7.12 -19.46
N ASN A 214 -1.21 6.22 -18.59
CA ASN A 214 -1.62 6.16 -17.19
C ASN A 214 -0.83 7.16 -16.34
N ILE A 215 -1.32 8.41 -16.32
CA ILE A 215 -0.63 9.54 -15.67
C ILE A 215 -0.56 9.41 -14.14
N TRP A 216 -1.52 8.71 -13.51
CA TRP A 216 -1.50 8.48 -12.06
C TRP A 216 -0.32 7.58 -11.66
N LEU A 217 -0.16 6.45 -12.34
CA LEU A 217 0.97 5.55 -12.08
C LEU A 217 2.31 6.16 -12.48
N MET A 218 2.35 7.01 -13.52
CA MET A 218 3.56 7.79 -13.84
C MET A 218 3.96 8.69 -12.66
N CYS A 219 2.99 9.35 -12.03
CA CYS A 219 3.22 10.20 -10.86
C CYS A 219 3.76 9.38 -9.69
N ASP A 220 3.10 8.28 -9.35
CA ASP A 220 3.51 7.40 -8.24
C ASP A 220 4.90 6.79 -8.47
N ALA A 221 5.17 6.29 -9.66
CA ALA A 221 6.47 5.73 -9.99
C ALA A 221 7.60 6.77 -9.82
N ARG A 222 7.39 8.01 -10.28
CA ARG A 222 8.36 9.10 -10.12
C ARG A 222 8.50 9.56 -8.68
N LEU A 223 7.42 9.59 -7.91
CA LEU A 223 7.48 9.90 -6.47
C LEU A 223 8.35 8.87 -5.74
N PHE A 224 8.10 7.58 -5.95
CA PHE A 224 8.86 6.52 -5.29
C PHE A 224 10.30 6.37 -5.82
N LEU A 225 10.56 6.68 -7.09
CA LEU A 225 11.93 6.83 -7.61
C LEU A 225 12.67 7.95 -6.88
N GLY A 226 12.01 9.10 -6.65
CA GLY A 226 12.56 10.19 -5.85
C GLY A 226 12.92 9.73 -4.44
N ASN A 227 12.05 8.96 -3.78
CA ASN A 227 12.32 8.38 -2.46
C ASN A 227 13.54 7.43 -2.50
N CYS A 228 13.59 6.52 -3.47
CA CYS A 228 14.74 5.61 -3.63
C CYS A 228 16.06 6.36 -3.84
N TYR A 229 16.06 7.39 -4.70
CA TYR A 229 17.25 8.19 -4.96
C TYR A 229 17.65 9.06 -3.77
N SER A 230 16.69 9.53 -2.95
CA SER A 230 16.97 10.17 -1.68
C SER A 230 17.69 9.21 -0.73
N ASP A 231 17.15 8.00 -0.58
CA ASP A 231 17.73 6.99 0.29
C ASP A 231 19.10 6.47 -0.18
N THR A 232 19.36 6.48 -1.47
CA THR A 232 20.65 6.11 -2.07
C THR A 232 21.58 7.30 -2.35
N ARG A 233 21.25 8.52 -1.85
CA ARG A 233 22.03 9.76 -1.96
C ARG A 233 22.33 10.20 -3.40
N GLN A 234 21.48 9.87 -4.34
CA GLN A 234 21.59 10.28 -5.74
C GLN A 234 20.78 11.57 -5.97
N THR A 235 21.30 12.69 -5.46
CA THR A 235 20.60 13.99 -5.35
C THR A 235 20.04 14.51 -6.67
N GLU A 236 20.79 14.39 -7.77
CA GLU A 236 20.34 14.88 -9.08
C GLU A 236 19.15 14.09 -9.59
N LEU A 237 19.20 12.75 -9.51
CA LEU A 237 18.12 11.85 -9.91
C LEU A 237 16.88 12.00 -9.03
N MET A 238 17.11 12.20 -7.72
CA MET A 238 16.05 12.52 -6.75
C MET A 238 15.30 13.79 -7.15
N THR A 239 16.06 14.89 -7.34
CA THR A 239 15.49 16.20 -7.67
C THR A 239 14.71 16.15 -8.98
N GLU A 240 15.25 15.49 -10.01
CA GLU A 240 14.56 15.31 -11.28
C GLU A 240 13.29 14.48 -11.15
N SER A 241 13.34 13.38 -10.39
CA SER A 241 12.19 12.50 -10.18
C SER A 241 11.05 13.23 -9.46
N TYR A 242 11.35 13.94 -8.38
CA TYR A 242 10.35 14.75 -7.67
C TYR A 242 9.83 15.92 -8.51
N ARG A 243 10.69 16.57 -9.32
CA ARG A 243 10.29 17.63 -10.23
C ARG A 243 9.24 17.13 -11.26
N VAL A 244 9.48 15.93 -11.83
CA VAL A 244 8.53 15.31 -12.77
C VAL A 244 7.26 14.91 -12.05
N ALA A 245 7.35 14.22 -10.90
CA ALA A 245 6.18 13.82 -10.11
C ALA A 245 5.32 15.05 -9.73
N LYS A 246 5.94 16.15 -9.27
CA LYS A 246 5.22 17.36 -8.88
C LYS A 246 4.51 18.01 -10.08
N LYS A 247 5.14 18.06 -11.26
CA LYS A 247 4.48 18.56 -12.46
C LYS A 247 3.23 17.76 -12.83
N ILE A 248 3.34 16.42 -12.75
CA ILE A 248 2.21 15.53 -13.03
C ILE A 248 1.11 15.75 -11.97
N ALA A 249 1.45 15.76 -10.68
CA ALA A 249 0.49 15.97 -9.60
C ALA A 249 -0.26 17.29 -9.73
N LEU A 250 0.43 18.37 -10.13
CA LEU A 250 -0.21 19.67 -10.40
C LEU A 250 -1.20 19.61 -11.57
N VAL A 251 -0.89 18.89 -12.64
CA VAL A 251 -1.80 18.69 -13.79
C VAL A 251 -3.03 17.88 -13.38
N LEU A 252 -2.84 16.90 -12.51
CA LEU A 252 -3.93 16.07 -11.95
C LEU A 252 -4.80 16.81 -10.93
N GLY A 253 -4.36 17.97 -10.44
CA GLY A 253 -5.01 18.68 -9.33
C GLY A 253 -4.86 17.95 -7.99
N ASP A 254 -3.87 17.07 -7.86
CA ASP A 254 -3.63 16.29 -6.64
C ASP A 254 -2.76 17.07 -5.66
N GLU A 255 -3.40 17.93 -4.89
CA GLU A 255 -2.74 18.74 -3.85
C GLU A 255 -2.08 17.88 -2.76
N GLN A 256 -2.61 16.72 -2.48
CA GLN A 256 -2.04 15.81 -1.47
C GLN A 256 -0.69 15.25 -1.92
N ARG A 257 -0.57 14.82 -3.19
CA ARG A 257 0.71 14.37 -3.75
C ARG A 257 1.71 15.53 -3.86
N VAL A 258 1.28 16.72 -4.27
CA VAL A 258 2.13 17.92 -4.28
C VAL A 258 2.69 18.18 -2.87
N SER A 259 1.83 18.17 -1.86
CA SER A 259 2.21 18.34 -0.45
C SER A 259 3.21 17.27 0.02
N THR A 260 2.98 16.01 -0.33
CA THR A 260 3.88 14.89 0.01
C THR A 260 5.26 15.07 -0.63
N ILE A 261 5.32 15.50 -1.89
CA ILE A 261 6.59 15.74 -2.59
C ILE A 261 7.36 16.90 -1.93
N ASP A 262 6.67 17.99 -1.60
CA ASP A 262 7.29 19.16 -0.96
C ASP A 262 7.81 18.81 0.43
N TYR A 263 7.07 17.98 1.20
CA TYR A 263 7.53 17.46 2.47
C TYR A 263 8.77 16.57 2.33
N ASN A 264 8.79 15.64 1.37
CA ASN A 264 9.92 14.75 1.14
C ASN A 264 11.17 15.53 0.70
N LEU A 265 11.02 16.47 -0.22
CA LEU A 265 12.11 17.37 -0.64
C LEU A 265 12.62 18.22 0.53
N GLY A 266 11.73 18.81 1.33
CA GLY A 266 12.08 19.58 2.50
C GLY A 266 12.85 18.74 3.52
N SER A 267 12.41 17.52 3.79
CA SER A 267 13.11 16.57 4.67
C SER A 267 14.51 16.24 4.15
N THR A 268 14.66 15.99 2.86
CA THR A 268 15.95 15.66 2.25
C THR A 268 16.90 16.87 2.29
N TYR A 269 16.42 18.08 1.99
CA TYR A 269 17.26 19.28 2.11
C TYR A 269 17.70 19.56 3.56
N LEU A 270 16.87 19.22 4.57
CA LEU A 270 17.30 19.28 5.97
C LEU A 270 18.46 18.31 6.26
N GLU A 271 18.38 17.10 5.74
CA GLU A 271 19.43 16.08 5.87
C GLU A 271 20.72 16.52 5.18
N MET A 272 20.61 17.21 4.05
CA MET A 272 21.75 17.78 3.31
C MET A 272 22.31 19.06 3.92
N GLY A 273 21.68 19.62 4.96
CA GLY A 273 22.07 20.88 5.58
C GLY A 273 21.62 22.15 4.85
N GLU A 274 20.80 22.01 3.78
CA GLU A 274 20.22 23.14 3.03
C GLU A 274 18.96 23.69 3.72
N THR A 275 19.16 24.23 4.94
CA THR A 275 18.08 24.54 5.89
C THR A 275 17.08 25.57 5.37
N GLU A 276 17.55 26.64 4.71
CA GLU A 276 16.69 27.70 4.16
C GLU A 276 15.76 27.16 3.05
N ARG A 277 16.30 26.30 2.17
CA ARG A 277 15.52 25.66 1.11
C ARG A 277 14.51 24.69 1.69
N ALA A 278 14.91 23.91 2.70
CA ALA A 278 14.03 23.00 3.41
C ALA A 278 12.87 23.76 4.07
N TYR A 279 13.18 24.84 4.78
CA TYR A 279 12.16 25.68 5.42
C TYR A 279 11.18 26.27 4.41
N ALA A 280 11.68 26.81 3.29
CA ALA A 280 10.81 27.38 2.23
C ALA A 280 9.83 26.34 1.67
N LEU A 281 10.30 25.10 1.43
CA LEU A 281 9.43 24.01 0.96
C LEU A 281 8.42 23.55 2.03
N LEU A 282 8.85 23.42 3.29
CA LEU A 282 7.95 23.06 4.38
C LEU A 282 6.81 24.09 4.54
N GLN A 283 7.01 25.35 4.20
CA GLN A 283 5.94 26.35 4.22
C GLN A 283 4.85 26.10 3.16
N THR A 284 5.15 25.39 2.08
CA THR A 284 4.18 25.06 1.00
C THR A 284 3.37 23.79 1.28
N VAL A 285 3.77 23.00 2.29
CA VAL A 285 3.09 21.76 2.68
C VAL A 285 1.71 22.07 3.27
N SER A 286 0.66 21.51 2.67
CA SER A 286 -0.72 21.69 3.14
C SER A 286 -1.09 20.73 4.28
N ARG A 287 -0.63 19.47 4.21
CA ARG A 287 -0.83 18.48 5.28
C ARG A 287 0.13 18.72 6.43
N ARG A 288 -0.41 19.13 7.59
CA ARG A 288 0.36 19.53 8.79
C ARG A 288 0.16 18.54 9.93
N ASP A 289 0.59 17.30 9.71
CA ASP A 289 0.60 16.24 10.71
C ASP A 289 1.80 16.36 11.68
N ALA A 290 1.90 15.46 12.64
CA ALA A 290 2.96 15.46 13.64
C ALA A 290 4.36 15.32 13.02
N LEU A 291 4.52 14.53 11.94
CA LEU A 291 5.79 14.40 11.21
C LEU A 291 6.20 15.71 10.52
N TYR A 292 5.25 16.42 9.94
CA TYR A 292 5.49 17.75 9.38
C TYR A 292 6.04 18.72 10.45
N TYR A 293 5.38 18.79 11.62
CA TYR A 293 5.82 19.67 12.68
C TYR A 293 7.19 19.28 13.25
N HIS A 294 7.52 17.99 13.30
CA HIS A 294 8.87 17.55 13.67
C HIS A 294 9.94 18.11 12.70
N LYS A 295 9.73 18.00 11.39
CA LYS A 295 10.68 18.55 10.40
C LYS A 295 10.75 20.09 10.45
N LEU A 296 9.61 20.74 10.65
CA LEU A 296 9.55 22.19 10.81
C LEU A 296 10.30 22.66 12.07
N ALA A 297 10.17 21.95 13.19
CA ALA A 297 10.88 22.26 14.42
C ALA A 297 12.40 22.20 14.22
N ILE A 298 12.90 21.14 13.54
CA ILE A 298 14.32 21.01 13.22
C ILE A 298 14.81 22.13 12.28
N ALA A 299 14.01 22.48 11.26
CA ALA A 299 14.36 23.58 10.37
C ALA A 299 14.50 24.91 11.13
N LEU A 300 13.54 25.21 12.01
CA LEU A 300 13.51 26.40 12.83
C LEU A 300 14.66 26.41 13.87
N GLU A 301 14.96 25.26 14.49
CA GLU A 301 16.11 25.10 15.37
C GLU A 301 17.43 25.47 14.67
N LYS A 302 17.64 24.89 13.47
CA LYS A 302 18.86 25.17 12.69
C LYS A 302 18.94 26.62 12.19
N LEU A 303 17.81 27.31 12.04
CA LEU A 303 17.73 28.74 11.72
C LEU A 303 17.87 29.65 12.95
N GLY A 304 18.07 29.10 14.16
CA GLY A 304 18.17 29.86 15.41
C GLY A 304 16.84 30.43 15.92
N ARG A 305 15.70 30.00 15.36
CA ARG A 305 14.34 30.50 15.69
C ARG A 305 13.71 29.65 16.80
N ARG A 306 14.36 29.66 17.99
CA ARG A 306 14.07 28.75 19.10
C ARG A 306 12.61 28.76 19.56
N GLU A 307 12.00 29.94 19.75
CA GLU A 307 10.62 30.03 20.22
C GLU A 307 9.62 29.46 19.22
N GLU A 308 9.85 29.70 17.94
CA GLU A 308 9.00 29.16 16.88
C GLU A 308 9.19 27.63 16.74
N ALA A 309 10.40 27.13 16.96
CA ALA A 309 10.68 25.69 16.99
C ALA A 309 9.93 25.01 18.14
N LEU A 310 9.94 25.58 19.36
CA LEU A 310 9.14 25.08 20.49
C LEU A 310 7.63 25.13 20.18
N GLY A 311 7.17 26.20 19.53
CA GLY A 311 5.79 26.28 19.04
C GLY A 311 5.44 25.19 18.00
N ALA A 312 6.39 24.78 17.15
CA ALA A 312 6.21 23.68 16.22
C ALA A 312 6.16 22.33 16.97
N VAL A 313 7.04 22.09 17.95
CA VAL A 313 6.99 20.88 18.80
C VAL A 313 5.63 20.76 19.49
N ALA A 314 5.13 21.84 20.10
CA ALA A 314 3.81 21.82 20.78
C ALA A 314 2.67 21.47 19.81
N ARG A 315 2.67 22.03 18.60
CA ARG A 315 1.68 21.69 17.56
C ARG A 315 1.83 20.23 17.08
N GLY A 316 3.05 19.74 16.96
CA GLY A 316 3.31 18.34 16.62
C GLY A 316 2.72 17.37 17.65
N ARG A 317 2.90 17.67 18.96
CA ARG A 317 2.28 16.88 20.03
C ARG A 317 0.73 16.91 19.98
N ALA A 318 0.17 18.07 19.70
CA ALA A 318 -1.28 18.20 19.56
C ALA A 318 -1.84 17.41 18.37
N ALA A 319 -1.06 17.20 17.32
CA ALA A 319 -1.44 16.44 16.14
C ALA A 319 -1.22 14.91 16.29
N LEU A 320 -0.51 14.42 17.31
CA LEU A 320 -0.21 13.00 17.52
C LEU A 320 -1.45 12.09 17.56
N PRO A 321 -2.58 12.45 18.21
CA PRO A 321 -3.76 11.59 18.25
C PRO A 321 -4.42 11.34 16.87
N GLU A 322 -4.19 12.24 15.92
CA GLU A 322 -4.71 12.16 14.55
C GLU A 322 -3.73 11.51 13.57
N ASP A 323 -2.50 11.23 14.04
CA ASP A 323 -1.44 10.63 13.25
C ASP A 323 -1.55 9.09 13.28
N ASP A 324 -2.18 8.52 12.27
CA ASP A 324 -2.35 7.06 12.15
C ASP A 324 -1.02 6.31 11.94
N TYR A 325 0.08 7.02 11.65
CA TYR A 325 1.36 6.42 11.31
C TYR A 325 2.33 6.35 12.50
N ARG A 326 1.97 5.57 13.54
CA ARG A 326 2.83 5.30 14.72
C ARG A 326 3.13 6.54 15.56
N PRO A 327 2.17 7.06 16.30
CA PRO A 327 2.31 8.28 17.13
C PRO A 327 3.49 8.18 18.11
N GLU A 328 3.78 7.00 18.67
CA GLU A 328 4.92 6.77 19.54
C GLU A 328 6.28 7.10 18.88
N THR A 329 6.42 6.80 17.58
CA THR A 329 7.65 7.13 16.84
C THR A 329 7.86 8.65 16.75
N THR A 330 6.81 9.36 16.34
CA THR A 330 6.88 10.82 16.18
C THR A 330 7.06 11.53 17.53
N GLU A 331 6.43 11.01 18.59
CA GLU A 331 6.61 11.53 19.94
C GLU A 331 8.08 11.43 20.40
N LYS A 332 8.72 10.26 20.22
CA LYS A 332 10.14 10.08 20.54
C LYS A 332 11.03 11.06 19.78
N MET A 333 10.75 11.27 18.49
CA MET A 333 11.50 12.23 17.67
C MET A 333 11.29 13.68 18.15
N LEU A 334 10.07 14.07 18.52
CA LEU A 334 9.76 15.39 19.08
C LEU A 334 10.46 15.61 20.42
N ASN A 335 10.55 14.60 21.28
CA ASN A 335 11.24 14.68 22.57
C ASN A 335 12.71 15.03 22.40
N VAL A 336 13.40 14.45 21.40
CA VAL A 336 14.80 14.78 21.10
C VAL A 336 14.98 16.26 20.73
N VAL A 337 14.11 16.77 19.84
CA VAL A 337 14.18 18.18 19.40
C VAL A 337 13.84 19.13 20.55
N GLU A 338 12.80 18.83 21.34
CA GLU A 338 12.40 19.63 22.47
C GLU A 338 13.51 19.72 23.53
N TYR A 339 14.15 18.59 23.84
CA TYR A 339 15.25 18.55 24.79
C TYR A 339 16.39 19.51 24.38
N ARG A 340 16.82 19.42 23.11
CA ARG A 340 17.84 20.30 22.52
C ARG A 340 17.44 21.78 22.59
N LEU A 341 16.17 22.07 22.37
CA LEU A 341 15.66 23.44 22.43
C LEU A 341 15.61 23.97 23.87
N LEU A 342 15.36 23.16 24.87
CA LEU A 342 15.21 23.60 26.27
C LEU A 342 16.54 23.64 27.01
N HIS A 343 17.50 22.81 26.65
CA HIS A 343 18.79 22.64 27.35
C HIS A 343 19.96 23.12 26.48
N PRO A 344 20.53 24.27 26.71
CA PRO A 344 21.64 24.80 25.90
C PRO A 344 22.90 23.92 25.89
N ASP A 345 23.12 23.15 26.96
CA ASP A 345 24.30 22.28 27.13
C ASP A 345 23.96 20.78 27.03
N TYR A 346 22.91 20.46 26.26
CA TYR A 346 22.32 19.13 26.15
C TYR A 346 23.33 18.00 25.88
N LEU A 347 24.42 18.27 25.16
CA LEU A 347 25.43 17.24 24.80
C LEU A 347 26.16 16.68 26.05
N HIS A 348 26.13 17.36 27.19
CA HIS A 348 26.78 16.94 28.44
C HIS A 348 25.75 16.38 29.45
N GLU A 349 24.49 16.27 29.08
CA GLU A 349 23.42 15.79 29.96
C GLU A 349 23.09 14.33 29.69
N GLU A 350 23.17 13.47 30.72
CA GLU A 350 22.89 12.04 30.63
C GLU A 350 21.46 11.77 30.15
N GLU A 351 20.50 12.61 30.52
CA GLU A 351 19.10 12.50 30.12
C GLU A 351 18.92 12.70 28.59
N TYR A 352 19.71 13.61 27.98
CA TYR A 352 19.72 13.73 26.52
C TYR A 352 20.28 12.49 25.84
N ALA A 353 21.39 11.96 26.35
CA ALA A 353 22.00 10.74 25.82
C ALA A 353 21.03 9.57 25.87
N GLN A 354 20.25 9.44 26.94
CA GLN A 354 19.22 8.43 27.07
C GLN A 354 18.05 8.68 26.08
N THR A 355 17.53 9.90 26.05
CA THR A 355 16.40 10.28 25.16
C THR A 355 16.72 10.03 23.68
N LEU A 356 17.91 10.46 23.24
CA LEU A 356 18.38 10.24 21.87
C LEU A 356 18.66 8.76 21.60
N GLY A 357 19.29 8.04 22.53
CA GLY A 357 19.57 6.61 22.43
C GLY A 357 18.30 5.78 22.29
N ASP A 358 17.29 6.06 23.11
CA ASP A 358 15.99 5.39 23.05
C ASP A 358 15.26 5.67 21.73
N CYS A 359 15.27 6.93 21.28
CA CYS A 359 14.70 7.30 19.99
C CYS A 359 15.41 6.58 18.84
N PHE A 360 16.73 6.67 18.78
CA PHE A 360 17.53 6.08 17.71
C PHE A 360 17.42 4.54 17.67
N GLY A 361 17.45 3.89 18.84
CA GLY A 361 17.23 2.44 18.98
C GLY A 361 15.84 2.01 18.53
N TRP A 362 14.81 2.80 18.88
CA TRP A 362 13.44 2.57 18.40
C TRP A 362 13.34 2.68 16.89
N LEU A 363 13.89 3.74 16.29
CA LEU A 363 13.87 3.97 14.85
C LEU A 363 14.52 2.83 14.07
N ARG A 364 15.68 2.35 14.53
CA ARG A 364 16.39 1.21 13.91
C ARG A 364 15.58 -0.09 13.94
N LYS A 365 14.79 -0.29 14.97
CA LYS A 365 14.04 -1.53 15.18
C LYS A 365 12.68 -1.53 14.46
N HIS A 366 12.04 -0.38 14.36
CA HIS A 366 10.63 -0.28 13.99
C HIS A 366 10.35 0.50 12.71
N MET A 367 11.34 1.25 12.20
CA MET A 367 11.15 2.13 11.05
C MET A 367 12.08 1.75 9.89
N SER A 368 11.86 2.33 8.72
CA SER A 368 12.80 2.23 7.60
C SER A 368 14.12 2.91 7.95
N GLU A 369 15.20 2.47 7.29
CA GLU A 369 16.56 2.97 7.54
C GLU A 369 16.67 4.50 7.44
N GLY A 370 15.91 5.14 6.53
CA GLY A 370 15.90 6.59 6.34
C GLY A 370 15.57 7.37 7.61
N TYR A 371 14.69 6.85 8.49
CA TYR A 371 14.41 7.51 9.77
C TYR A 371 15.61 7.51 10.72
N ALA A 372 16.29 6.38 10.85
CA ALA A 372 17.50 6.30 11.67
C ALA A 372 18.63 7.14 11.06
N ARG A 373 18.80 7.10 9.74
CA ARG A 373 19.79 7.89 9.02
C ARG A 373 19.57 9.39 9.18
N PHE A 374 18.33 9.86 9.17
CA PHE A 374 18.00 11.27 9.45
C PHE A 374 18.49 11.72 10.85
N HIS A 375 18.47 10.82 11.84
CA HIS A 375 18.90 11.10 13.21
C HIS A 375 20.38 10.75 13.47
N LEU A 376 21.06 10.13 12.51
CA LEU A 376 22.48 9.75 12.63
C LEU A 376 23.41 10.92 13.00
N PRO A 377 23.27 12.13 12.38
CA PRO A 377 24.13 13.26 12.76
C PRO A 377 24.09 13.61 14.25
N TYR A 378 22.90 13.51 14.88
CA TYR A 378 22.75 13.78 16.32
C TYR A 378 23.44 12.73 17.19
N MET A 379 23.35 11.44 16.79
CA MET A 379 24.08 10.37 17.48
C MET A 379 25.60 10.53 17.33
N LEU A 380 26.08 10.94 16.16
CA LEU A 380 27.50 11.17 15.92
C LEU A 380 27.99 12.35 16.78
N GLU A 381 27.26 13.47 16.81
CA GLU A 381 27.54 14.64 17.63
C GLU A 381 27.68 14.29 19.14
N LEU A 382 26.73 13.48 19.65
CA LEU A 382 26.76 12.98 21.02
C LEU A 382 27.99 12.10 21.28
N LEU A 383 28.24 11.10 20.43
CA LEU A 383 29.37 10.20 20.60
C LEU A 383 30.73 10.92 20.50
N GLU A 384 30.83 11.95 19.66
CA GLU A 384 32.01 12.80 19.54
C GLU A 384 32.23 13.67 20.81
N SER A 385 31.18 14.27 21.37
CA SER A 385 31.23 15.03 22.62
C SER A 385 31.72 14.16 23.79
N GLU A 386 31.30 12.89 23.83
CA GLU A 386 31.73 11.88 24.80
C GLU A 386 33.08 11.24 24.48
N ARG A 387 33.76 11.64 23.37
CA ARG A 387 35.02 11.06 22.88
C ARG A 387 34.92 9.57 22.53
N ARG A 388 33.76 9.08 22.21
CA ARG A 388 33.50 7.69 21.80
C ARG A 388 33.69 7.49 20.30
N TYR A 389 34.82 7.96 19.78
CA TYR A 389 35.13 7.97 18.33
C TYR A 389 35.08 6.61 17.66
N LYS A 390 35.41 5.52 18.37
CA LYS A 390 35.36 4.18 17.84
C LYS A 390 33.92 3.74 17.56
N GLU A 391 32.98 4.15 18.41
CA GLU A 391 31.55 3.84 18.23
C GLU A 391 30.95 4.72 17.14
N ALA A 392 31.28 6.00 17.12
CA ALA A 392 30.88 6.91 16.05
C ALA A 392 31.33 6.39 14.67
N TYR A 393 32.60 5.93 14.56
CA TYR A 393 33.10 5.34 13.31
C TYR A 393 32.37 4.05 12.89
N LYS A 394 32.08 3.16 13.84
CA LYS A 394 31.29 1.95 13.56
C LYS A 394 29.89 2.30 13.05
N LEU A 395 29.24 3.23 13.76
CA LEU A 395 27.90 3.66 13.41
C LEU A 395 27.88 4.31 12.02
N LEU A 396 28.85 5.19 11.71
CA LEU A 396 28.97 5.80 10.39
C LEU A 396 29.13 4.75 9.29
N LYS A 397 29.91 3.69 9.55
CA LYS A 397 30.14 2.60 8.59
C LYS A 397 28.90 1.75 8.33
N GLU A 398 27.99 1.63 9.30
CA GLU A 398 26.73 0.90 9.12
C GLU A 398 25.77 1.62 8.16
N PHE A 399 25.87 2.96 8.08
CA PHE A 399 25.01 3.80 7.23
C PHE A 399 25.72 4.33 5.95
N SER A 400 26.93 3.87 5.66
CA SER A 400 27.70 4.20 4.44
C SER A 400 27.47 3.16 3.37
#